data_de65a046cdda426fa039f6693c9f65fb
#
_entry.id   de65a046cdda426fa039f6693c9f65fb
#
_cell.length_a   1.000
_cell.length_b   1.000
_cell.length_c   1.000
_cell.angle_alpha   90.00
_cell.angle_beta   90.00
_cell.angle_gamma   90.00
#
_symmetry.space_group_name_H-M   'P 1'
#
loop_
_entity.id
_entity.type
_entity.pdbx_description
1 polymer ?
#
loop_
_entity_poly.entity_id
_entity_poly.type
_entity_poly.pdbx_seq_one_letter_code
_entity_poly.pdbx_strand_id
1 'polypeptide(L)'
;MSDVCAVVLAAGEGRRLRPLTDRTPKALCPVGNVPLLDMALDRLASLGLTGPDTVAVNAWYLADQVVAAVRGRAHVSVESGPAPLGTAGGLGALRDWIDGRPVLVTNVDAYLAGGRLAPLLEDWDGDGTRLLVAAGPPAEFSGRRFAGCSALPWRRVRQLPAEPTDLVRTVWRPAEAAGELTLVDYDGVYLDTGTAESYLAANLHAAAAAPGGRLIGPGATVTGRVNHAVIGAGATVAGRVERAVVWPGAIVRPDEQLVDAVRYDAGGTVTAALNEGAPE
;
A
#
# COMPACT_ATOMS: atom_id res chain seq x y z
N MET A 1 -11.71 20.70 -13.74
CA MET A 1 -11.10 20.07 -12.57
C MET A 1 -9.76 20.76 -12.37
N SER A 2 -9.43 21.21 -11.16
CA SER A 2 -8.08 21.69 -10.83
C SER A 2 -7.07 20.62 -11.26
N ASP A 3 -5.90 21.05 -11.73
CA ASP A 3 -4.82 20.17 -12.22
C ASP A 3 -4.19 19.41 -11.02
N VAL A 4 -4.88 18.40 -10.51
CA VAL A 4 -4.46 17.59 -9.37
C VAL A 4 -3.34 16.65 -9.80
N CYS A 5 -2.26 16.61 -9.03
CA CYS A 5 -1.26 15.55 -9.16
C CYS A 5 -1.39 14.52 -8.03
N ALA A 6 -0.70 13.38 -8.17
CA ALA A 6 -0.73 12.33 -7.15
C ALA A 6 0.68 11.91 -6.73
N VAL A 7 0.84 11.54 -5.45
CA VAL A 7 2.09 11.00 -4.92
C VAL A 7 1.82 9.69 -4.20
N VAL A 8 2.53 8.63 -4.63
CA VAL A 8 2.57 7.34 -3.93
C VAL A 8 3.76 7.35 -2.97
N LEU A 9 3.50 7.23 -1.67
CA LEU A 9 4.54 7.15 -0.65
C LEU A 9 5.04 5.71 -0.51
N ALA A 10 6.24 5.44 -1.03
CA ALA A 10 6.83 4.12 -1.14
C ALA A 10 8.26 4.00 -0.55
N ALA A 11 8.76 5.02 0.16
CA ALA A 11 10.11 5.07 0.70
C ALA A 11 10.33 4.24 1.98
N GLY A 12 9.26 3.69 2.58
CA GLY A 12 9.33 2.99 3.86
C GLY A 12 10.10 1.66 3.83
N GLU A 13 10.87 1.37 4.88
CA GLU A 13 11.63 0.09 5.02
C GLU A 13 10.75 -1.16 5.21
N GLY A 14 9.52 -1.00 5.68
CA GLY A 14 8.69 -2.15 6.01
C GLY A 14 9.21 -3.01 7.16
N ARG A 15 9.86 -2.41 8.18
CA ARG A 15 10.55 -3.13 9.30
C ARG A 15 9.67 -4.16 10.00
N ARG A 16 8.37 -3.86 10.21
CA ARG A 16 7.43 -4.75 10.88
C ARG A 16 7.03 -5.96 10.03
N LEU A 17 7.30 -5.91 8.72
CA LEU A 17 7.02 -6.98 7.77
C LEU A 17 8.26 -7.88 7.50
N ARG A 18 9.40 -7.60 8.15
CA ARG A 18 10.58 -8.47 8.02
C ARG A 18 10.26 -9.89 8.52
N PRO A 19 10.88 -10.90 7.89
CA PRO A 19 11.95 -10.87 6.89
C PRO A 19 11.47 -10.73 5.44
N LEU A 20 10.17 -10.61 5.17
CA LEU A 20 9.63 -10.47 3.79
C LEU A 20 10.26 -9.27 3.06
N THR A 21 10.54 -8.20 3.81
CA THR A 21 11.08 -6.96 3.25
C THR A 21 12.61 -6.87 3.29
N ASP A 22 13.34 -7.91 3.68
CA ASP A 22 14.80 -7.86 3.70
C ASP A 22 15.42 -7.75 2.30
N ARG A 23 14.77 -8.31 1.28
CA ARG A 23 15.24 -8.33 -0.12
C ARG A 23 14.26 -7.75 -1.13
N THR A 24 13.04 -7.45 -0.69
CA THR A 24 11.96 -6.92 -1.54
C THR A 24 11.38 -5.69 -0.85
N PRO A 25 11.40 -4.49 -1.45
CA PRO A 25 10.80 -3.33 -0.81
C PRO A 25 9.30 -3.58 -0.63
N LYS A 26 8.72 -3.05 0.47
CA LYS A 26 7.30 -3.24 0.79
C LYS A 26 6.38 -2.93 -0.41
N ALA A 27 6.72 -1.91 -1.16
CA ALA A 27 5.99 -1.52 -2.38
C ALA A 27 5.86 -2.65 -3.42
N LEU A 28 6.78 -3.60 -3.43
CA LEU A 28 6.78 -4.72 -4.37
C LEU A 28 6.31 -6.04 -3.77
N CYS A 29 5.97 -6.08 -2.47
CA CYS A 29 5.33 -7.24 -1.86
C CYS A 29 3.96 -7.49 -2.54
N PRO A 30 3.69 -8.70 -3.05
CA PRO A 30 2.45 -8.96 -3.78
C PRO A 30 1.28 -9.24 -2.83
N VAL A 31 0.13 -8.65 -3.11
CA VAL A 31 -1.17 -9.02 -2.53
C VAL A 31 -2.06 -9.54 -3.64
N GLY A 32 -2.58 -10.75 -3.50
CA GLY A 32 -3.36 -11.39 -4.56
C GLY A 32 -2.56 -11.57 -5.87
N ASN A 33 -1.25 -11.75 -5.81
CA ASN A 33 -0.30 -11.81 -6.94
C ASN A 33 -0.05 -10.48 -7.66
N VAL A 34 -0.51 -9.34 -7.12
CA VAL A 34 -0.27 -8.00 -7.67
C VAL A 34 0.61 -7.20 -6.71
N PRO A 35 1.74 -6.61 -7.13
CA PRO A 35 2.54 -5.74 -6.29
C PRO A 35 1.73 -4.57 -5.71
N LEU A 36 1.97 -4.21 -4.45
CA LEU A 36 1.29 -3.08 -3.80
C LEU A 36 1.45 -1.77 -4.58
N LEU A 37 2.60 -1.54 -5.19
CA LEU A 37 2.85 -0.39 -6.06
C LEU A 37 1.93 -0.37 -7.28
N ASP A 38 1.74 -1.52 -7.92
CA ASP A 38 0.85 -1.62 -9.09
C ASP A 38 -0.60 -1.34 -8.68
N MET A 39 -1.05 -1.90 -7.54
CA MET A 39 -2.38 -1.59 -7.00
C MET A 39 -2.56 -0.09 -6.72
N ALA A 40 -1.53 0.59 -6.19
CA ALA A 40 -1.58 2.02 -5.93
C ALA A 40 -1.67 2.82 -7.24
N LEU A 41 -0.87 2.48 -8.24
CA LEU A 41 -0.88 3.15 -9.55
C LEU A 41 -2.20 2.89 -10.29
N ASP A 42 -2.75 1.67 -10.25
CA ASP A 42 -4.04 1.34 -10.88
C ASP A 42 -5.21 2.11 -10.24
N ARG A 43 -5.19 2.28 -8.91
CA ARG A 43 -6.16 3.13 -8.21
C ARG A 43 -6.10 4.60 -8.68
N LEU A 44 -4.90 5.15 -8.84
CA LEU A 44 -4.72 6.49 -9.37
C LEU A 44 -5.18 6.59 -10.82
N ALA A 45 -4.89 5.58 -11.63
CA ALA A 45 -5.35 5.50 -13.02
C ALA A 45 -6.88 5.48 -13.13
N SER A 46 -7.59 4.86 -12.19
CA SER A 46 -9.06 4.88 -12.13
C SER A 46 -9.64 6.28 -11.89
N LEU A 47 -8.84 7.22 -11.39
CA LEU A 47 -9.17 8.65 -11.23
C LEU A 47 -8.68 9.51 -12.41
N GLY A 48 -8.11 8.90 -13.45
CA GLY A 48 -7.51 9.60 -14.59
C GLY A 48 -6.11 10.15 -14.32
N LEU A 49 -5.48 9.80 -13.19
CA LEU A 49 -4.14 10.25 -12.82
C LEU A 49 -3.10 9.22 -13.28
N THR A 50 -2.41 9.51 -14.38
CA THR A 50 -1.45 8.59 -15.02
C THR A 50 -0.27 9.34 -15.62
N GLY A 51 0.89 8.66 -15.67
CA GLY A 51 2.10 9.19 -16.29
C GLY A 51 2.95 10.07 -15.38
N PRO A 52 4.22 10.32 -15.78
CA PRO A 52 5.21 10.99 -14.93
C PRO A 52 4.94 12.48 -14.69
N ASP A 53 4.10 13.11 -15.49
CA ASP A 53 3.72 14.52 -15.29
C ASP A 53 2.62 14.69 -14.24
N THR A 54 1.87 13.60 -13.96
CA THR A 54 0.70 13.63 -13.07
C THR A 54 0.88 12.78 -11.82
N VAL A 55 1.69 11.72 -11.87
CA VAL A 55 1.95 10.80 -10.76
C VAL A 55 3.42 10.76 -10.41
N ALA A 56 3.74 10.86 -9.12
CA ALA A 56 5.09 10.63 -8.60
C ALA A 56 5.11 9.50 -7.56
N VAL A 57 6.27 8.88 -7.41
CA VAL A 57 6.56 7.85 -6.41
C VAL A 57 7.84 8.24 -5.69
N ASN A 58 7.85 8.32 -4.35
CA ASN A 58 9.11 8.45 -3.62
C ASN A 58 9.69 7.07 -3.31
N ALA A 59 11.00 6.96 -3.28
CA ALA A 59 11.72 5.71 -2.99
C ALA A 59 12.96 5.97 -2.15
N TRP A 60 13.27 5.10 -1.21
CA TRP A 60 14.47 5.14 -0.39
C TRP A 60 15.02 3.73 -0.14
N TYR A 61 14.27 2.89 0.54
CA TYR A 61 14.68 1.52 0.83
C TYR A 61 14.60 0.65 -0.43
N LEU A 62 15.73 0.00 -0.80
CA LEU A 62 15.85 -0.78 -2.04
C LEU A 62 15.35 0.00 -3.26
N ALA A 63 15.69 1.30 -3.33
CA ALA A 63 15.17 2.25 -4.29
C ALA A 63 15.31 1.80 -5.74
N ASP A 64 16.42 1.16 -6.12
CA ASP A 64 16.65 0.67 -7.48
C ASP A 64 15.57 -0.30 -7.95
N GLN A 65 15.05 -1.14 -7.05
CA GLN A 65 13.96 -2.07 -7.37
C GLN A 65 12.63 -1.31 -7.60
N VAL A 66 12.36 -0.27 -6.81
CA VAL A 66 11.16 0.58 -6.98
C VAL A 66 11.26 1.34 -8.31
N VAL A 67 12.40 1.96 -8.59
CA VAL A 67 12.68 2.67 -9.86
C VAL A 67 12.44 1.74 -11.06
N ALA A 68 13.03 0.53 -11.01
CA ALA A 68 12.86 -0.46 -12.07
C ALA A 68 11.39 -0.90 -12.23
N ALA A 69 10.64 -1.01 -11.13
CA ALA A 69 9.23 -1.42 -11.15
C ALA A 69 8.30 -0.33 -11.68
N VAL A 70 8.59 0.95 -11.43
CA VAL A 70 7.79 2.08 -11.94
C VAL A 70 7.77 2.12 -13.47
N ARG A 71 8.87 1.77 -14.15
CA ARG A 71 8.97 1.64 -15.63
C ARG A 71 8.46 2.86 -16.40
N GLY A 72 8.71 4.06 -15.90
CA GLY A 72 8.26 5.30 -16.54
C GLY A 72 6.76 5.62 -16.41
N ARG A 73 6.01 4.84 -15.63
CA ARG A 73 4.57 5.10 -15.34
C ARG A 73 4.36 6.30 -14.42
N ALA A 74 5.40 6.74 -13.72
CA ALA A 74 5.38 7.87 -12.80
C ALA A 74 6.76 8.53 -12.75
N HIS A 75 6.81 9.78 -12.27
CA HIS A 75 8.04 10.43 -11.83
C HIS A 75 8.57 9.73 -10.59
N VAL A 76 9.89 9.50 -10.48
CA VAL A 76 10.48 8.88 -9.29
C VAL A 76 11.39 9.87 -8.57
N SER A 77 11.06 10.13 -7.30
CA SER A 77 11.91 10.90 -6.38
C SER A 77 12.67 9.93 -5.48
N VAL A 78 13.97 9.75 -5.73
CA VAL A 78 14.84 8.93 -4.88
C VAL A 78 15.36 9.79 -3.74
N GLU A 79 14.99 9.44 -2.51
CA GLU A 79 15.45 10.12 -1.30
C GLU A 79 16.89 9.74 -1.01
N SER A 80 17.73 10.75 -0.75
CA SER A 80 19.12 10.58 -0.33
C SER A 80 19.25 10.81 1.18
N GLY A 81 20.15 10.04 1.83
CA GLY A 81 20.41 10.21 3.25
C GLY A 81 20.32 8.91 4.04
N PRO A 82 20.66 8.94 5.35
CA PRO A 82 20.76 7.76 6.19
C PRO A 82 19.40 7.20 6.65
N ALA A 83 18.31 7.95 6.44
CA ALA A 83 16.96 7.59 6.82
C ALA A 83 15.94 8.15 5.82
N PRO A 84 14.74 7.55 5.70
CA PRO A 84 13.68 8.10 4.85
C PRO A 84 13.17 9.44 5.39
N LEU A 85 12.74 10.31 4.50
CA LEU A 85 12.21 11.64 4.84
C LEU A 85 10.82 11.58 5.50
N GLY A 86 10.19 10.43 5.54
CA GLY A 86 8.84 10.28 6.07
C GLY A 86 7.78 10.83 5.12
N THR A 87 6.52 10.87 5.59
CA THR A 87 5.39 11.18 4.70
C THR A 87 5.35 12.65 4.27
N ALA A 88 5.67 13.57 5.16
CA ALA A 88 5.69 15.00 4.83
C ALA A 88 7.00 15.43 4.15
N GLY A 89 8.14 14.93 4.62
CA GLY A 89 9.43 15.23 4.00
C GLY A 89 9.55 14.71 2.57
N GLY A 90 8.99 13.53 2.28
CA GLY A 90 8.91 13.00 0.92
C GLY A 90 8.11 13.90 -0.03
N LEU A 91 7.01 14.51 0.45
CA LEU A 91 6.29 15.54 -0.32
C LEU A 91 7.10 16.82 -0.46
N GLY A 92 7.80 17.25 0.60
CA GLY A 92 8.69 18.40 0.57
C GLY A 92 9.79 18.27 -0.49
N ALA A 93 10.35 17.07 -0.65
CA ALA A 93 11.32 16.75 -1.70
C ALA A 93 10.74 16.80 -3.12
N LEU A 94 9.44 16.58 -3.25
CA LEU A 94 8.70 16.64 -4.53
C LEU A 94 8.08 18.01 -4.82
N ARG A 95 8.29 19.02 -3.97
CA ARG A 95 7.63 20.33 -4.06
C ARG A 95 7.77 20.98 -5.44
N ASP A 96 8.95 20.96 -6.03
CA ASP A 96 9.21 21.59 -7.33
C ASP A 96 8.52 20.82 -8.47
N TRP A 97 8.38 19.49 -8.35
CA TRP A 97 7.61 18.70 -9.30
C TRP A 97 6.09 18.92 -9.13
N ILE A 98 5.61 19.10 -7.90
CA ILE A 98 4.20 19.38 -7.59
C ILE A 98 3.77 20.74 -8.17
N ASP A 99 4.62 21.73 -8.10
CA ASP A 99 4.54 23.05 -8.78
C ASP A 99 3.13 23.68 -8.75
N GLY A 100 2.66 24.04 -7.57
CA GLY A 100 1.39 24.77 -7.41
C GLY A 100 0.13 23.91 -7.37
N ARG A 101 0.21 22.64 -7.74
CA ARG A 101 -0.96 21.74 -7.83
C ARG A 101 -1.42 21.23 -6.46
N PRO A 102 -2.71 21.06 -6.23
CA PRO A 102 -3.18 20.23 -5.13
C PRO A 102 -2.80 18.77 -5.36
N VAL A 103 -2.61 18.01 -4.26
CA VAL A 103 -1.99 16.68 -4.29
C VAL A 103 -2.89 15.62 -3.67
N LEU A 104 -3.14 14.54 -4.40
CA LEU A 104 -3.66 13.30 -3.85
C LEU A 104 -2.48 12.43 -3.39
N VAL A 105 -2.38 12.18 -2.09
CA VAL A 105 -1.34 11.33 -1.50
C VAL A 105 -1.91 9.96 -1.19
N THR A 106 -1.21 8.89 -1.57
CA THR A 106 -1.57 7.51 -1.20
C THR A 106 -0.37 6.77 -0.62
N ASN A 107 -0.59 6.09 0.51
CA ASN A 107 0.40 5.15 1.03
C ASN A 107 0.40 3.89 0.17
N VAL A 108 1.58 3.42 -0.22
CA VAL A 108 1.73 2.22 -1.06
C VAL A 108 1.22 0.95 -0.36
N ASP A 109 1.25 0.93 0.96
CA ASP A 109 0.87 -0.21 1.81
C ASP A 109 -0.62 -0.24 2.19
N ALA A 110 -1.40 0.70 1.72
CA ALA A 110 -2.85 0.71 1.88
C ALA A 110 -3.49 -0.29 0.89
N TYR A 111 -3.92 -1.44 1.39
CA TYR A 111 -4.79 -2.32 0.62
C TYR A 111 -6.23 -1.78 0.71
N LEU A 112 -6.75 -1.36 -0.42
CA LEU A 112 -8.10 -0.81 -0.58
C LEU A 112 -8.86 -1.64 -1.62
N ALA A 113 -9.99 -2.23 -1.25
CA ALA A 113 -10.77 -3.10 -2.12
C ALA A 113 -12.28 -2.80 -2.03
N GLY A 114 -12.97 -2.86 -3.15
CA GLY A 114 -14.43 -2.74 -3.25
C GLY A 114 -14.99 -1.32 -3.14
N GLY A 115 -14.25 -0.36 -2.61
CA GLY A 115 -14.68 1.03 -2.46
C GLY A 115 -14.14 1.97 -3.54
N ARG A 116 -14.56 3.24 -3.49
CA ARG A 116 -14.16 4.28 -4.44
C ARG A 116 -13.29 5.35 -3.78
N LEU A 117 -12.28 5.83 -4.50
CA LEU A 117 -11.47 6.99 -4.09
C LEU A 117 -12.01 8.33 -4.63
N ALA A 118 -12.85 8.29 -5.65
CA ALA A 118 -13.40 9.49 -6.28
C ALA A 118 -13.99 10.50 -5.28
N PRO A 119 -14.68 10.10 -4.18
CA PRO A 119 -15.19 11.04 -3.18
C PRO A 119 -14.13 11.95 -2.52
N LEU A 120 -12.83 11.56 -2.53
CA LEU A 120 -11.75 12.44 -2.07
C LEU A 120 -11.59 13.69 -2.95
N LEU A 121 -11.95 13.60 -4.24
CA LEU A 121 -11.77 14.65 -5.23
C LEU A 121 -13.10 15.23 -5.72
N GLU A 122 -14.24 14.54 -5.50
CA GLU A 122 -15.56 15.03 -5.85
C GLU A 122 -15.87 16.33 -5.07
N ASP A 123 -16.27 17.37 -5.77
CA ASP A 123 -16.58 18.70 -5.20
C ASP A 123 -15.44 19.30 -4.34
N TRP A 124 -14.20 18.90 -4.61
CA TRP A 124 -13.03 19.46 -3.96
C TRP A 124 -12.48 20.64 -4.78
N ASP A 125 -12.43 21.79 -4.15
CA ASP A 125 -11.88 23.04 -4.74
C ASP A 125 -10.35 23.11 -4.76
N GLY A 126 -9.68 22.11 -4.12
CA GLY A 126 -8.22 22.08 -3.98
C GLY A 126 -7.68 22.86 -2.77
N ASP A 127 -8.53 23.41 -1.90
CA ASP A 127 -8.11 24.26 -0.77
C ASP A 127 -8.23 23.60 0.61
N GLY A 128 -9.25 22.78 0.86
CA GLY A 128 -9.40 22.01 2.10
C GLY A 128 -8.52 20.76 2.15
N THR A 129 -8.15 20.29 3.35
CA THR A 129 -7.51 18.99 3.54
C THR A 129 -8.57 17.91 3.67
N ARG A 130 -8.45 16.80 2.92
CA ARG A 130 -9.35 15.66 3.03
C ARG A 130 -8.59 14.40 3.40
N LEU A 131 -9.12 13.59 4.34
CA LEU A 131 -8.59 12.27 4.69
C LEU A 131 -9.61 11.20 4.33
N LEU A 132 -9.16 10.16 3.64
CA LEU A 132 -9.89 8.92 3.55
C LEU A 132 -9.82 8.21 4.90
N VAL A 133 -10.97 7.84 5.46
CA VAL A 133 -11.06 7.17 6.75
C VAL A 133 -11.92 5.93 6.66
N ALA A 134 -11.63 4.95 7.51
CA ALA A 134 -12.39 3.72 7.63
C ALA A 134 -12.85 3.50 9.07
N ALA A 135 -13.84 2.66 9.27
CA ALA A 135 -14.24 2.21 10.59
C ALA A 135 -13.16 1.34 11.26
N GLY A 136 -13.18 1.24 12.57
CA GLY A 136 -12.29 0.38 13.36
C GLY A 136 -11.09 1.09 13.97
N PRO A 137 -10.34 0.39 14.83
CA PRO A 137 -9.18 0.90 15.52
C PRO A 137 -7.97 1.08 14.57
N PRO A 138 -7.01 2.00 14.93
CA PRO A 138 -7.11 2.96 16.03
C PRO A 138 -8.05 4.12 15.69
N ALA A 139 -8.72 4.68 16.72
CA ALA A 139 -9.59 5.85 16.59
C ALA A 139 -8.74 7.13 16.53
N GLU A 140 -8.30 7.52 15.35
CA GLU A 140 -7.36 8.64 15.16
C GLU A 140 -8.06 9.97 14.91
N PHE A 141 -9.07 9.98 14.03
CA PHE A 141 -9.79 11.18 13.61
C PHE A 141 -11.30 10.98 13.85
N SER A 142 -11.83 11.64 14.87
CA SER A 142 -13.27 11.55 15.25
C SER A 142 -13.79 10.10 15.33
N GLY A 143 -13.01 9.20 15.94
CA GLY A 143 -13.40 7.80 16.09
C GLY A 143 -13.15 6.92 14.84
N ARG A 144 -12.55 7.47 13.79
CA ARG A 144 -12.19 6.77 12.54
C ARG A 144 -10.68 6.59 12.46
N ARG A 145 -10.22 5.61 11.70
CA ARG A 145 -8.80 5.44 11.37
C ARG A 145 -8.49 5.98 9.97
N PHE A 146 -7.30 6.52 9.78
CA PHE A 146 -6.83 6.91 8.46
C PHE A 146 -6.71 5.69 7.53
N ALA A 147 -7.22 5.80 6.31
CA ALA A 147 -7.28 4.71 5.33
C ALA A 147 -6.28 4.87 4.17
N GLY A 148 -5.13 5.46 4.44
CA GLY A 148 -3.99 5.46 3.51
C GLY A 148 -4.05 6.47 2.37
N CYS A 149 -5.11 7.30 2.24
CA CYS A 149 -5.20 8.32 1.20
C CYS A 149 -5.60 9.68 1.78
N SER A 150 -5.00 10.77 1.27
CA SER A 150 -5.36 12.14 1.63
C SER A 150 -5.25 13.08 0.43
N ALA A 151 -6.12 14.08 0.38
CA ALA A 151 -6.03 15.18 -0.58
C ALA A 151 -5.58 16.45 0.15
N LEU A 152 -4.49 17.06 -0.35
CA LEU A 152 -3.80 18.16 0.31
C LEU A 152 -3.75 19.39 -0.60
N PRO A 153 -4.10 20.59 -0.07
CA PRO A 153 -4.00 21.84 -0.81
C PRO A 153 -2.54 22.24 -0.96
N TRP A 154 -2.20 22.87 -2.10
CA TRP A 154 -0.84 23.39 -2.33
C TRP A 154 -0.34 24.31 -1.21
N ARG A 155 -1.21 25.15 -0.64
CA ARG A 155 -0.83 26.06 0.44
C ARG A 155 -0.23 25.34 1.67
N ARG A 156 -0.59 24.08 1.90
CA ARG A 156 -0.02 23.21 2.94
C ARG A 156 1.27 22.55 2.46
N VAL A 157 1.27 22.01 1.24
CA VAL A 157 2.40 21.26 0.66
C VAL A 157 3.62 22.15 0.46
N ARG A 158 3.44 23.40 -0.02
CA ARG A 158 4.56 24.34 -0.25
C ARG A 158 5.40 24.68 0.98
N GLN A 159 4.86 24.43 2.18
CA GLN A 159 5.53 24.72 3.44
C GLN A 159 6.29 23.50 4.00
N LEU A 160 6.16 22.31 3.39
CA LEU A 160 6.80 21.10 3.87
C LEU A 160 8.31 21.14 3.61
N PRO A 161 9.15 20.90 4.63
CA PRO A 161 10.59 20.76 4.42
C PRO A 161 10.90 19.39 3.80
N ALA A 162 12.00 19.30 3.07
CA ALA A 162 12.56 18.02 2.59
C ALA A 162 13.43 17.39 3.68
N GLU A 163 12.87 17.18 4.88
CA GLU A 163 13.51 16.66 6.09
C GLU A 163 12.63 15.60 6.75
N PRO A 164 13.19 14.69 7.58
CA PRO A 164 12.42 13.64 8.23
C PRO A 164 11.25 14.18 9.07
N THR A 165 10.04 14.09 8.54
CA THR A 165 8.81 14.52 9.21
C THR A 165 7.58 13.82 8.66
N ASP A 166 6.44 13.94 9.37
CA ASP A 166 5.19 13.25 9.04
C ASP A 166 4.01 14.20 8.82
N LEU A 167 3.06 13.76 7.98
CA LEU A 167 1.86 14.52 7.65
C LEU A 167 0.89 14.68 8.83
N VAL A 168 0.90 13.78 9.78
CA VAL A 168 0.00 13.85 10.95
C VAL A 168 0.25 15.15 11.70
N ARG A 169 1.51 15.40 12.06
CA ARG A 169 1.89 16.57 12.86
C ARG A 169 1.95 17.85 12.03
N THR A 170 2.36 17.76 10.76
CA THR A 170 2.64 18.96 9.96
C THR A 170 1.43 19.46 9.16
N VAL A 171 0.49 18.57 8.82
CA VAL A 171 -0.65 18.93 7.98
C VAL A 171 -1.98 18.58 8.63
N TRP A 172 -2.19 17.32 9.03
CA TRP A 172 -3.53 16.85 9.37
C TRP A 172 -4.02 17.39 10.70
N ARG A 173 -3.22 17.35 11.78
CA ARG A 173 -3.59 17.92 13.07
C ARG A 173 -3.74 19.44 13.04
N PRO A 174 -2.86 20.20 12.36
CA PRO A 174 -3.07 21.63 12.13
C PRO A 174 -4.34 21.95 11.31
N ALA A 175 -4.68 21.13 10.31
CA ALA A 175 -5.91 21.33 9.55
C ALA A 175 -7.16 21.01 10.40
N GLU A 176 -7.12 19.95 11.20
CA GLU A 176 -8.18 19.60 12.14
C GLU A 176 -8.43 20.71 13.15
N ALA A 177 -7.36 21.25 13.77
CA ALA A 177 -7.44 22.35 14.73
C ALA A 177 -7.98 23.66 14.13
N ALA A 178 -7.75 23.86 12.82
CA ALA A 178 -8.28 25.03 12.09
C ALA A 178 -9.70 24.82 11.55
N GLY A 179 -10.30 23.64 11.71
CA GLY A 179 -11.61 23.30 11.11
C GLY A 179 -11.56 23.13 9.58
N GLU A 180 -10.37 22.88 9.01
CA GLU A 180 -10.11 22.74 7.57
C GLU A 180 -9.92 21.27 7.15
N LEU A 181 -10.18 20.31 8.03
CA LEU A 181 -10.08 18.88 7.79
C LEU A 181 -11.45 18.27 7.52
N THR A 182 -11.62 17.67 6.36
CA THR A 182 -12.80 16.89 6.00
C THR A 182 -12.46 15.40 6.01
N LEU A 183 -13.28 14.61 6.69
CA LEU A 183 -13.17 13.15 6.68
C LEU A 183 -14.10 12.60 5.60
N VAL A 184 -13.55 11.72 4.75
CA VAL A 184 -14.27 11.03 3.68
C VAL A 184 -14.29 9.54 4.04
N ASP A 185 -15.48 9.01 4.30
CA ASP A 185 -15.62 7.58 4.64
C ASP A 185 -15.32 6.70 3.43
N TYR A 186 -14.49 5.68 3.63
CA TYR A 186 -14.23 4.64 2.64
C TYR A 186 -15.28 3.53 2.78
N ASP A 187 -16.01 3.28 1.71
CA ASP A 187 -17.12 2.32 1.64
C ASP A 187 -16.69 0.87 1.32
N GLY A 188 -15.37 0.63 1.23
CA GLY A 188 -14.77 -0.67 0.96
C GLY A 188 -13.96 -1.23 2.12
N VAL A 189 -13.18 -2.27 1.84
CA VAL A 189 -12.25 -2.90 2.78
C VAL A 189 -10.91 -2.18 2.76
N TYR A 190 -10.46 -1.70 3.92
CA TYR A 190 -9.13 -1.14 4.14
C TYR A 190 -8.31 -2.02 5.10
N LEU A 191 -7.12 -2.41 4.65
CA LEU A 191 -6.11 -3.10 5.48
C LEU A 191 -4.74 -2.41 5.31
N ASP A 192 -4.10 -2.09 6.44
CA ASP A 192 -2.68 -1.68 6.47
C ASP A 192 -1.82 -2.95 6.39
N THR A 193 -1.13 -3.16 5.26
CA THR A 193 -0.27 -4.34 5.05
C THR A 193 1.09 -4.22 5.76
N GLY A 194 1.14 -3.58 6.93
CA GLY A 194 2.36 -3.27 7.66
C GLY A 194 2.92 -4.40 8.52
N THR A 195 2.13 -5.41 8.85
CA THR A 195 2.55 -6.58 9.63
C THR A 195 2.28 -7.87 8.87
N ALA A 196 2.86 -9.00 9.30
CA ALA A 196 2.64 -10.29 8.65
C ALA A 196 1.17 -10.71 8.71
N GLU A 197 0.48 -10.45 9.83
CA GLU A 197 -0.94 -10.77 10.02
C GLU A 197 -1.81 -9.97 9.05
N SER A 198 -1.65 -8.64 9.02
CA SER A 198 -2.46 -7.79 8.15
C SER A 198 -2.11 -7.98 6.67
N TYR A 199 -0.87 -8.32 6.36
CA TYR A 199 -0.46 -8.70 5.01
C TYR A 199 -1.11 -10.02 4.57
N LEU A 200 -1.14 -11.04 5.45
CA LEU A 200 -1.85 -12.29 5.20
C LEU A 200 -3.35 -12.03 5.02
N ALA A 201 -3.98 -11.25 5.90
CA ALA A 201 -5.39 -10.90 5.82
C ALA A 201 -5.74 -10.24 4.47
N ALA A 202 -4.91 -9.29 3.98
CA ALA A 202 -5.12 -8.66 2.68
C ALA A 202 -5.04 -9.67 1.51
N ASN A 203 -4.12 -10.62 1.57
CA ASN A 203 -4.00 -11.68 0.58
C ASN A 203 -5.19 -12.64 0.59
N LEU A 204 -5.66 -13.04 1.78
CA LEU A 204 -6.82 -13.92 1.92
C LEU A 204 -8.10 -13.22 1.44
N HIS A 205 -8.25 -11.92 1.78
CA HIS A 205 -9.35 -11.12 1.24
C HIS A 205 -9.31 -11.07 -0.29
N ALA A 206 -8.13 -10.83 -0.90
CA ALA A 206 -7.99 -10.83 -2.35
C ALA A 206 -8.34 -12.19 -2.98
N ALA A 207 -8.00 -13.30 -2.28
CA ALA A 207 -8.29 -14.65 -2.75
C ALA A 207 -9.78 -15.03 -2.58
N ALA A 208 -10.50 -14.46 -1.62
CA ALA A 208 -11.87 -14.82 -1.31
C ALA A 208 -12.83 -14.64 -2.49
N ALA A 209 -12.58 -13.65 -3.36
CA ALA A 209 -13.36 -13.40 -4.58
C ALA A 209 -13.10 -14.42 -5.71
N ALA A 210 -12.02 -15.22 -5.60
CA ALA A 210 -11.65 -16.20 -6.61
C ALA A 210 -12.34 -17.57 -6.37
N PRO A 211 -12.54 -18.38 -7.42
CA PRO A 211 -13.14 -19.70 -7.30
C PRO A 211 -12.43 -20.58 -6.26
N GLY A 212 -13.17 -21.03 -5.25
CA GLY A 212 -12.64 -21.85 -4.15
C GLY A 212 -11.67 -21.10 -3.22
N GLY A 213 -11.71 -19.75 -3.20
CA GLY A 213 -10.84 -18.93 -2.34
C GLY A 213 -9.35 -19.05 -2.68
N ARG A 214 -9.00 -19.30 -3.94
CA ARG A 214 -7.61 -19.57 -4.37
C ARG A 214 -7.22 -18.70 -5.55
N LEU A 215 -6.11 -17.98 -5.42
CA LEU A 215 -5.44 -17.31 -6.52
C LEU A 215 -4.15 -18.07 -6.86
N ILE A 216 -4.05 -18.57 -8.07
CA ILE A 216 -2.88 -19.32 -8.55
C ILE A 216 -2.25 -18.53 -9.69
N GLY A 217 -1.01 -18.11 -9.49
CA GLY A 217 -0.23 -17.35 -10.46
C GLY A 217 0.21 -18.18 -11.66
N PRO A 218 0.55 -17.53 -12.77
CA PRO A 218 0.95 -18.22 -13.99
C PRO A 218 2.21 -19.08 -13.77
N GLY A 219 2.23 -20.28 -14.37
CA GLY A 219 3.35 -21.21 -14.28
C GLY A 219 3.54 -21.86 -12.90
N ALA A 220 2.65 -21.64 -11.94
CA ALA A 220 2.69 -22.36 -10.68
C ALA A 220 2.31 -23.84 -10.85
N THR A 221 3.04 -24.72 -10.16
CA THR A 221 2.78 -26.17 -10.13
C THR A 221 2.20 -26.58 -8.80
N VAL A 222 0.95 -27.04 -8.78
CA VAL A 222 0.23 -27.46 -7.56
C VAL A 222 -0.15 -28.93 -7.67
N THR A 223 0.56 -29.79 -6.95
CA THR A 223 0.25 -31.23 -6.81
C THR A 223 -0.27 -31.58 -5.41
N GLY A 224 -0.06 -30.67 -4.45
CA GLY A 224 -0.55 -30.79 -3.07
C GLY A 224 -1.97 -30.27 -2.88
N ARG A 225 -2.33 -30.02 -1.62
CA ARG A 225 -3.65 -29.47 -1.24
C ARG A 225 -3.56 -27.99 -0.93
N VAL A 226 -4.39 -27.18 -1.59
CA VAL A 226 -4.44 -25.73 -1.39
C VAL A 226 -5.87 -25.31 -1.04
N ASN A 227 -6.03 -24.57 0.05
CA ASN A 227 -7.31 -24.03 0.52
C ASN A 227 -7.12 -22.60 1.03
N HIS A 228 -8.00 -21.66 0.60
CA HIS A 228 -7.96 -20.23 0.96
C HIS A 228 -6.52 -19.68 0.91
N ALA A 229 -5.94 -19.56 -0.29
CA ALA A 229 -4.52 -19.22 -0.41
C ALA A 229 -4.21 -18.45 -1.69
N VAL A 230 -3.07 -17.75 -1.66
CA VAL A 230 -2.46 -17.12 -2.83
C VAL A 230 -1.16 -17.84 -3.15
N ILE A 231 -1.08 -18.39 -4.36
CA ILE A 231 0.11 -19.07 -4.88
C ILE A 231 0.71 -18.20 -5.98
N GLY A 232 1.95 -17.77 -5.79
CA GLY A 232 2.68 -16.89 -6.70
C GLY A 232 3.08 -17.55 -8.01
N ALA A 233 3.39 -16.73 -9.00
CA ALA A 233 3.87 -17.19 -10.31
C ALA A 233 5.10 -18.11 -10.20
N GLY A 234 5.10 -19.24 -10.92
CA GLY A 234 6.21 -20.20 -10.92
C GLY A 234 6.45 -20.92 -9.57
N ALA A 235 5.60 -20.74 -8.56
CA ALA A 235 5.73 -21.45 -7.28
C ALA A 235 5.44 -22.94 -7.43
N THR A 236 6.05 -23.78 -6.58
CA THR A 236 5.81 -25.21 -6.53
C THR A 236 5.19 -25.59 -5.18
N VAL A 237 3.99 -26.17 -5.20
CA VAL A 237 3.28 -26.62 -4.02
C VAL A 237 2.98 -28.12 -4.12
N ALA A 238 3.73 -28.94 -3.38
CA ALA A 238 3.52 -30.37 -3.30
C ALA A 238 2.92 -30.80 -1.93
N GLY A 239 3.02 -29.96 -0.90
CA GLY A 239 2.50 -30.16 0.44
C GLY A 239 1.08 -29.61 0.65
N ARG A 240 0.74 -29.29 1.90
CA ARG A 240 -0.54 -28.65 2.27
C ARG A 240 -0.37 -27.17 2.52
N VAL A 241 -1.24 -26.37 1.92
CA VAL A 241 -1.30 -24.92 2.11
C VAL A 241 -2.73 -24.50 2.47
N GLU A 242 -2.89 -23.85 3.61
CA GLU A 242 -4.20 -23.43 4.13
C GLU A 242 -4.09 -22.05 4.78
N ARG A 243 -4.95 -21.11 4.38
CA ARG A 243 -4.91 -19.70 4.77
C ARG A 243 -3.49 -19.14 4.72
N ALA A 244 -2.85 -19.25 3.55
CA ALA A 244 -1.44 -18.92 3.43
C ALA A 244 -1.10 -18.28 2.08
N VAL A 245 0.06 -17.67 2.02
CA VAL A 245 0.62 -17.06 0.82
C VAL A 245 1.93 -17.77 0.47
N VAL A 246 2.08 -18.17 -0.78
CA VAL A 246 3.32 -18.68 -1.34
C VAL A 246 3.79 -17.71 -2.42
N TRP A 247 4.89 -17.06 -2.19
CA TRP A 247 5.43 -16.04 -3.11
C TRP A 247 5.90 -16.63 -4.45
N PRO A 248 6.09 -15.78 -5.48
CA PRO A 248 6.59 -16.22 -6.77
C PRO A 248 7.89 -17.02 -6.66
N GLY A 249 7.94 -18.19 -7.31
CA GLY A 249 9.09 -19.10 -7.32
C GLY A 249 9.35 -19.85 -5.99
N ALA A 250 8.56 -19.61 -4.94
CA ALA A 250 8.73 -20.29 -3.66
C ALA A 250 8.27 -21.76 -3.72
N ILE A 251 8.81 -22.59 -2.79
CA ILE A 251 8.59 -24.03 -2.79
C ILE A 251 7.95 -24.48 -1.48
N VAL A 252 6.91 -25.33 -1.58
CA VAL A 252 6.32 -26.08 -0.47
C VAL A 252 6.48 -27.57 -0.78
N ARG A 253 7.28 -28.29 0.03
CA ARG A 253 7.62 -29.69 -0.18
C ARG A 253 6.46 -30.62 0.19
N PRO A 254 6.48 -31.91 -0.23
CA PRO A 254 5.39 -32.86 0.04
C PRO A 254 5.09 -33.09 1.52
N ASP A 255 6.12 -33.01 2.37
CA ASP A 255 6.05 -33.21 3.83
C ASP A 255 5.72 -31.94 4.62
N GLU A 256 5.62 -30.78 3.93
CA GLU A 256 5.35 -29.50 4.57
C GLU A 256 3.86 -29.17 4.66
N GLN A 257 3.50 -28.49 5.75
CA GLN A 257 2.19 -27.89 5.94
C GLN A 257 2.37 -26.41 6.29
N LEU A 258 1.77 -25.53 5.51
CA LEU A 258 1.70 -24.09 5.77
C LEU A 258 0.28 -23.74 6.19
N VAL A 259 0.13 -23.18 7.39
CA VAL A 259 -1.15 -22.68 7.93
C VAL A 259 -0.89 -21.30 8.52
N ASP A 260 -1.75 -20.33 8.19
CA ASP A 260 -1.62 -18.94 8.63
C ASP A 260 -0.19 -18.42 8.45
N ALA A 261 0.34 -18.53 7.23
CA ALA A 261 1.76 -18.29 6.98
C ALA A 261 2.03 -17.66 5.61
N VAL A 262 3.21 -17.05 5.50
CA VAL A 262 3.74 -16.55 4.24
C VAL A 262 5.07 -17.26 3.95
N ARG A 263 5.13 -18.04 2.87
CA ARG A 263 6.35 -18.61 2.30
C ARG A 263 6.89 -17.64 1.25
N TYR A 264 8.08 -17.08 1.47
CA TYR A 264 8.63 -16.01 0.61
C TYR A 264 9.85 -16.41 -0.23
N ASP A 265 10.42 -17.59 0.02
CA ASP A 265 11.49 -18.18 -0.79
C ASP A 265 11.46 -19.72 -0.73
N ALA A 266 12.54 -20.40 -1.11
CA ALA A 266 12.62 -21.86 -1.14
C ALA A 266 12.43 -22.53 0.24
N GLY A 267 12.63 -21.82 1.36
CA GLY A 267 12.51 -22.36 2.72
C GLY A 267 12.08 -21.34 3.76
N GLY A 268 12.13 -20.04 3.44
CA GLY A 268 11.79 -18.95 4.35
C GLY A 268 10.26 -18.86 4.56
N THR A 269 9.82 -18.92 5.81
CA THR A 269 8.42 -18.86 6.19
C THR A 269 8.23 -17.91 7.36
N VAL A 270 7.20 -17.07 7.27
CA VAL A 270 6.72 -16.27 8.40
C VAL A 270 5.34 -16.80 8.80
N THR A 271 5.17 -17.14 10.06
CA THR A 271 3.85 -17.47 10.62
C THR A 271 3.13 -16.16 10.95
N ALA A 272 1.91 -16.05 10.51
CA ALA A 272 1.04 -14.91 10.75
C ALA A 272 -0.20 -15.40 11.49
N ALA A 273 -0.18 -15.39 12.83
CA ALA A 273 -1.36 -15.75 13.62
C ALA A 273 -2.45 -14.69 13.39
N LEU A 274 -3.49 -15.07 12.66
CA LEU A 274 -4.70 -14.24 12.56
C LEU A 274 -5.39 -14.26 13.94
N ASN A 275 -5.52 -13.09 14.58
CA ASN A 275 -6.40 -12.98 15.74
C ASN A 275 -7.83 -13.37 15.30
N GLU A 276 -8.44 -14.33 15.95
CA GLU A 276 -9.82 -14.80 15.74
C GLU A 276 -10.86 -13.71 16.15
N GLY A 277 -10.76 -12.53 15.57
CA GLY A 277 -11.57 -11.36 15.93
C GLY A 277 -11.67 -10.30 14.83
N ALA A 278 -11.15 -10.57 13.62
CA ALA A 278 -11.42 -9.69 12.49
C ALA A 278 -12.85 -9.93 11.99
N PRO A 279 -13.68 -8.89 11.82
CA PRO A 279 -15.04 -9.05 11.30
C PRO A 279 -15.01 -9.60 9.87
N GLU A 280 -15.92 -10.56 9.62
CA GLU A 280 -16.27 -11.05 8.28
C GLU A 280 -16.80 -9.93 7.37
#